data_5b84c4d443614c5c263de02fa4af42cb
#
_entry.id   5b84c4d443614c5c263de02fa4af42cb
#
_cell.length_a   1.000
_cell.length_b   1.000
_cell.length_c   1.000
_cell.angle_alpha   90.00
_cell.angle_beta   90.00
_cell.angle_gamma   90.00
#
_symmetry.space_group_name_H-M   'P 1'
#
loop_
_entity.id
_entity.type
_entity.pdbx_description
1 polymer ?
#
loop_
_entity_poly.entity_id
_entity_poly.type
_entity_poly.pdbx_seq_one_letter_code
_entity_poly.pdbx_strand_id
1 'polypeptide(L)'
;IINSSGGLNAHILNCYGRTGSISLVGSSDEELTTGGLLTDTQLKDAASYKGWSFDGDWKISDDGIPARTDSSDITSLSVKNAPASCYIGEIPWNFGTLVINNKTEISITRDMIRGFDNSMEGTNTISIIYKGKQTTFSLPICKPEAAQITHFEISRKPSRLTYSVGEKFDPSGTSFYAVIAGRSVYLYGGYTYNKTGLLTAGDTEITFDYFG
;
A
#
# COMPACT_ATOMS: atom_id res chain seq x y z
N ILE A 1 -27.05 14.56 -2.44
CA ILE A 1 -28.44 14.25 -2.02
C ILE A 1 -28.60 12.75 -2.17
N ILE A 2 -28.71 12.04 -1.06
CA ILE A 2 -29.02 10.61 -1.06
C ILE A 2 -30.52 10.52 -0.89
N ASN A 3 -31.21 9.96 -1.88
CA ASN A 3 -32.66 9.75 -1.84
C ASN A 3 -32.88 8.26 -1.54
N SER A 4 -33.24 7.90 -0.32
CA SER A 4 -33.60 6.53 0.05
C SER A 4 -35.10 6.44 0.24
N SER A 5 -35.78 5.89 -0.74
CA SER A 5 -37.20 5.48 -0.64
C SER A 5 -37.27 4.01 -0.21
N GLY A 6 -36.96 3.71 1.02
CA GLY A 6 -37.12 2.34 1.56
C GLY A 6 -36.40 2.19 2.87
N GLY A 7 -37.10 2.05 3.94
CA GLY A 7 -36.87 1.70 5.33
C GLY A 7 -35.52 1.13 5.81
N LEU A 8 -34.41 1.64 5.34
CA LEU A 8 -33.09 1.41 5.89
C LEU A 8 -32.69 2.67 6.67
N ASN A 9 -32.37 2.54 7.95
CA ASN A 9 -31.78 3.59 8.76
C ASN A 9 -30.47 4.04 8.10
N ALA A 10 -30.53 5.06 7.25
CA ALA A 10 -29.32 5.63 6.65
C ALA A 10 -28.67 6.56 7.66
N HIS A 11 -27.49 6.19 8.15
CA HIS A 11 -26.67 7.07 8.96
C HIS A 11 -25.88 8.02 8.05
N ILE A 12 -26.09 9.32 8.21
CA ILE A 12 -25.33 10.36 7.51
C ILE A 12 -24.15 10.76 8.41
N LEU A 13 -22.94 10.51 7.94
CA LEU A 13 -21.70 10.78 8.68
C LEU A 13 -20.92 11.93 8.04
N ASN A 14 -20.34 12.78 8.86
CA ASN A 14 -19.37 13.81 8.44
C ASN A 14 -19.92 14.76 7.36
N CYS A 15 -21.20 15.11 7.43
CA CYS A 15 -21.82 16.09 6.55
C CYS A 15 -21.78 17.47 7.19
N TYR A 16 -21.34 18.47 6.44
CA TYR A 16 -21.26 19.85 6.90
C TYR A 16 -21.96 20.80 5.94
N GLY A 17 -22.53 21.85 6.47
CA GLY A 17 -23.20 22.90 5.71
C GLY A 17 -22.96 24.27 6.36
N ARG A 18 -23.30 25.34 5.65
CA ARG A 18 -23.21 26.72 6.14
C ARG A 18 -24.38 27.06 7.05
N THR A 19 -24.14 27.74 8.14
CA THR A 19 -25.19 28.32 9.01
C THR A 19 -26.12 29.20 8.18
N GLY A 20 -27.44 28.97 8.29
CA GLY A 20 -28.45 29.66 7.46
C GLY A 20 -28.91 28.82 6.24
N SER A 21 -28.31 27.67 5.97
CA SER A 21 -28.85 26.67 5.05
C SER A 21 -30.13 26.03 5.63
N ILE A 22 -31.00 25.54 4.79
CA ILE A 22 -32.37 25.12 5.20
C ILE A 22 -32.32 23.85 6.06
N SER A 23 -31.50 22.86 5.68
CA SER A 23 -31.26 21.63 6.44
C SER A 23 -30.14 20.84 5.84
N LEU A 24 -29.41 20.05 6.66
CA LEU A 24 -28.43 19.07 6.19
C LEU A 24 -29.07 17.71 5.89
N VAL A 25 -30.25 17.44 6.45
CA VAL A 25 -31.02 16.22 6.29
C VAL A 25 -32.42 16.56 5.79
N GLY A 26 -32.89 15.80 4.83
CA GLY A 26 -34.12 16.08 4.08
C GLY A 26 -35.41 15.56 4.72
N SER A 27 -35.34 14.67 5.72
CA SER A 27 -36.50 14.11 6.41
C SER A 27 -36.23 13.92 7.91
N SER A 28 -37.35 13.80 8.66
CA SER A 28 -37.30 13.61 10.13
C SER A 28 -36.80 12.23 10.56
N ASP A 29 -36.67 11.29 9.63
CA ASP A 29 -36.27 9.90 9.92
C ASP A 29 -34.77 9.66 9.68
N GLU A 30 -34.04 10.68 9.24
CA GLU A 30 -32.59 10.63 9.02
C GLU A 30 -31.86 11.33 10.18
N GLU A 31 -30.97 10.62 10.84
CA GLU A 31 -30.15 11.17 11.92
C GLU A 31 -28.77 11.59 11.39
N LEU A 32 -28.39 12.85 11.61
CA LEU A 32 -27.06 13.33 11.39
C LEU A 32 -26.16 12.87 12.57
N THR A 33 -25.46 11.74 12.38
CA THR A 33 -24.65 11.12 13.42
C THR A 33 -23.38 11.92 13.72
N THR A 34 -22.78 12.53 12.67
CA THR A 34 -21.63 13.44 12.82
C THR A 34 -21.68 14.52 11.75
N GLY A 35 -21.28 15.73 12.11
CA GLY A 35 -21.32 16.87 11.22
C GLY A 35 -22.06 18.06 11.85
N GLY A 36 -22.55 18.99 11.04
CA GLY A 36 -23.29 20.12 11.54
C GLY A 36 -23.27 21.34 10.62
N LEU A 37 -23.93 22.41 11.06
CA LEU A 37 -23.87 23.71 10.41
C LEU A 37 -22.70 24.51 10.94
N LEU A 38 -21.84 25.02 10.05
CA LEU A 38 -20.66 25.79 10.36
C LEU A 38 -20.88 27.28 10.03
N THR A 39 -20.34 28.15 10.86
CA THR A 39 -20.25 29.59 10.57
C THR A 39 -19.22 29.85 9.48
N ASP A 40 -19.25 31.04 8.88
CA ASP A 40 -18.27 31.43 7.83
C ASP A 40 -16.81 31.36 8.31
N THR A 41 -16.56 31.60 9.59
CA THR A 41 -15.23 31.45 10.18
C THR A 41 -14.86 29.97 10.32
N GLN A 42 -15.78 29.11 10.76
CA GLN A 42 -15.56 27.68 10.90
C GLN A 42 -15.40 26.97 9.57
N LEU A 43 -16.07 27.43 8.50
CA LEU A 43 -15.90 26.89 7.15
C LEU A 43 -14.46 27.02 6.64
N LYS A 44 -13.72 28.03 7.08
CA LYS A 44 -12.33 28.28 6.70
C LYS A 44 -11.30 27.52 7.57
N ASP A 45 -11.78 26.79 8.55
CA ASP A 45 -10.91 26.05 9.47
C ASP A 45 -11.09 24.54 9.27
N ALA A 46 -10.03 23.87 8.81
CA ALA A 46 -9.99 22.43 8.60
C ALA A 46 -10.35 21.62 9.87
N ALA A 47 -10.02 22.13 11.06
CA ALA A 47 -10.34 21.49 12.33
C ALA A 47 -11.85 21.42 12.63
N SER A 48 -12.64 22.25 11.97
CA SER A 48 -14.10 22.24 12.07
C SER A 48 -14.76 21.03 11.39
N TYR A 49 -14.05 20.36 10.48
CA TYR A 49 -14.56 19.23 9.69
C TYR A 49 -14.13 17.89 10.29
N LYS A 50 -14.72 17.52 11.43
CA LYS A 50 -14.42 16.25 12.09
C LYS A 50 -14.70 15.06 11.16
N GLY A 51 -13.73 14.16 11.04
CA GLY A 51 -13.81 12.98 10.18
C GLY A 51 -13.47 13.21 8.70
N TRP A 52 -13.09 14.45 8.32
CA TRP A 52 -12.51 14.73 7.01
C TRP A 52 -10.98 14.75 7.12
N SER A 53 -10.30 14.13 6.15
CA SER A 53 -8.84 14.18 6.08
C SER A 53 -8.40 15.34 5.20
N PHE A 54 -7.85 16.37 5.83
CA PHE A 54 -7.16 17.45 5.14
C PHE A 54 -5.67 17.13 4.92
N ASP A 55 -5.27 15.88 5.20
CA ASP A 55 -3.91 15.39 5.03
C ASP A 55 -3.70 14.84 3.61
N GLY A 56 -3.98 15.65 2.59
CA GLY A 56 -3.68 15.34 1.20
C GLY A 56 -4.88 15.20 0.26
N ASP A 57 -6.08 14.81 0.74
CA ASP A 57 -7.27 14.65 -0.13
C ASP A 57 -8.15 15.89 -0.21
N TRP A 58 -8.16 16.69 0.83
CA TRP A 58 -8.94 17.91 0.92
C TRP A 58 -8.08 19.10 1.30
N LYS A 59 -8.46 20.29 0.85
CA LYS A 59 -7.92 21.59 1.27
C LYS A 59 -9.06 22.56 1.50
N ILE A 60 -8.83 23.60 2.28
CA ILE A 60 -9.70 24.78 2.26
C ILE A 60 -9.26 25.62 1.07
N SER A 61 -10.15 25.87 0.14
CA SER A 61 -9.92 26.74 -1.02
C SER A 61 -9.87 28.22 -0.61
N ASP A 62 -9.42 29.08 -1.51
CA ASP A 62 -9.28 30.53 -1.23
C ASP A 62 -10.61 31.22 -0.87
N ASP A 63 -11.73 30.68 -1.36
CA ASP A 63 -13.09 31.10 -1.01
C ASP A 63 -13.62 30.48 0.30
N GLY A 64 -12.80 29.69 1.00
CA GLY A 64 -13.09 29.12 2.31
C GLY A 64 -14.00 27.90 2.26
N ILE A 65 -14.10 27.22 1.11
CA ILE A 65 -14.90 25.98 0.95
C ILE A 65 -13.96 24.80 0.83
N PRO A 66 -14.25 23.63 1.46
CA PRO A 66 -13.48 22.44 1.24
C PRO A 66 -13.49 22.01 -0.24
N ALA A 67 -12.33 21.87 -0.81
CA ALA A 67 -12.12 21.38 -2.16
C ALA A 67 -11.18 20.19 -2.17
N ARG A 68 -11.29 19.30 -3.15
CA ARG A 68 -10.33 18.23 -3.31
C ARG A 68 -8.99 18.77 -3.77
N THR A 69 -7.94 18.30 -3.14
CA THR A 69 -6.57 18.57 -3.58
C THR A 69 -6.36 17.93 -4.96
N ASP A 70 -5.97 18.72 -5.93
CA ASP A 70 -5.61 18.21 -7.26
C ASP A 70 -4.09 18.22 -7.47
N SER A 71 -3.65 17.85 -8.67
CA SER A 71 -2.22 17.81 -8.99
C SER A 71 -1.55 19.19 -9.01
N SER A 72 -2.30 20.27 -9.21
CA SER A 72 -1.77 21.65 -9.24
C SER A 72 -1.37 22.14 -7.85
N ASP A 73 -2.00 21.60 -6.80
CA ASP A 73 -1.69 21.93 -5.42
C ASP A 73 -0.38 21.28 -4.92
N ILE A 74 0.13 20.29 -5.67
CA ILE A 74 1.34 19.57 -5.32
C ILE A 74 2.54 20.27 -5.94
N THR A 75 3.29 21.01 -5.13
CA THR A 75 4.50 21.75 -5.53
C THR A 75 5.78 20.95 -5.30
N SER A 76 5.76 20.01 -4.34
CA SER A 76 6.90 19.12 -4.07
C SER A 76 6.45 17.76 -3.55
N LEU A 77 7.21 16.73 -3.92
CA LEU A 77 7.12 15.39 -3.37
C LEU A 77 8.51 14.92 -2.96
N SER A 78 8.61 14.28 -1.80
CA SER A 78 9.82 13.60 -1.36
C SER A 78 9.47 12.32 -0.60
N VAL A 79 10.44 11.40 -0.49
CA VAL A 79 10.27 10.16 0.28
C VAL A 79 11.12 10.23 1.54
N LYS A 80 10.51 9.87 2.67
CA LYS A 80 11.13 9.80 3.99
C LYS A 80 11.05 8.37 4.49
N ASN A 81 12.06 7.92 5.24
CA ASN A 81 12.10 6.59 5.84
C ASN A 81 11.97 5.45 4.80
N ALA A 82 12.50 5.66 3.58
CA ALA A 82 12.60 4.58 2.61
C ALA A 82 13.46 3.43 3.15
N PRO A 83 13.22 2.17 2.76
CA PRO A 83 14.08 1.07 3.14
C PRO A 83 15.50 1.30 2.60
N ALA A 84 16.51 1.02 3.43
CA ALA A 84 17.92 1.20 3.06
C ALA A 84 18.36 0.19 1.99
N SER A 85 17.81 -1.02 2.03
CA SER A 85 18.00 -2.09 1.04
C SER A 85 16.93 -3.16 1.21
N CYS A 86 16.80 -4.05 0.22
CA CYS A 86 16.11 -5.33 0.38
C CYS A 86 16.93 -6.46 -0.24
N TYR A 87 16.61 -7.70 0.06
CA TYR A 87 17.24 -8.87 -0.55
C TYR A 87 16.51 -9.28 -1.82
N ILE A 88 17.20 -10.04 -2.68
CA ILE A 88 16.55 -10.66 -3.86
C ILE A 88 15.33 -11.47 -3.38
N GLY A 89 14.19 -11.26 -4.02
CA GLY A 89 12.91 -11.90 -3.67
C GLY A 89 12.17 -11.31 -2.48
N GLU A 90 12.78 -10.40 -1.70
CA GLU A 90 12.09 -9.70 -0.60
C GLU A 90 11.20 -8.59 -1.13
N ILE A 91 10.01 -8.47 -0.58
CA ILE A 91 9.14 -7.30 -0.77
C ILE A 91 9.12 -6.51 0.54
N PRO A 92 9.65 -5.29 0.57
CA PRO A 92 9.62 -4.47 1.77
C PRO A 92 8.19 -4.28 2.29
N TRP A 93 8.01 -4.40 3.60
CA TRP A 93 6.72 -4.14 4.25
C TRP A 93 6.26 -2.70 4.08
N ASN A 94 7.24 -1.79 4.03
CA ASN A 94 7.01 -0.36 3.92
C ASN A 94 8.04 0.23 2.96
N PHE A 95 7.59 0.98 1.98
CA PHE A 95 8.43 1.73 1.04
C PHE A 95 8.72 3.16 1.50
N GLY A 96 8.38 3.47 2.76
CA GLY A 96 8.59 4.78 3.35
C GLY A 96 7.31 5.61 3.41
N THR A 97 7.52 6.88 3.64
CA THR A 97 6.47 7.89 3.78
C THR A 97 6.61 8.92 2.67
N LEU A 98 5.55 9.18 1.94
CA LEU A 98 5.50 10.27 0.97
C LEU A 98 5.23 11.57 1.69
N VAL A 99 6.10 12.55 1.49
CA VAL A 99 5.96 13.90 2.03
C VAL A 99 5.53 14.84 0.92
N ILE A 100 4.39 15.48 1.10
CA ILE A 100 3.76 16.38 0.13
C ILE A 100 3.93 17.81 0.64
N ASN A 101 4.50 18.67 -0.22
CA ASN A 101 4.71 20.11 0.05
C ASN A 101 5.48 20.37 1.38
N ASN A 102 6.37 19.45 1.78
CA ASN A 102 7.10 19.49 3.05
C ASN A 102 6.22 19.58 4.31
N LYS A 103 4.96 19.20 4.21
CA LYS A 103 3.97 19.35 5.29
C LYS A 103 3.18 18.08 5.58
N THR A 104 2.58 17.50 4.58
CA THR A 104 1.69 16.34 4.74
C THR A 104 2.45 15.05 4.52
N GLU A 105 2.31 14.09 5.42
CA GLU A 105 2.94 12.78 5.36
C GLU A 105 1.87 11.70 5.17
N ILE A 106 2.02 10.85 4.15
CA ILE A 106 1.14 9.71 3.90
C ILE A 106 1.97 8.43 3.66
N SER A 107 1.43 7.28 4.01
CA SER A 107 2.07 5.99 3.73
C SER A 107 2.11 5.74 2.22
N ILE A 108 3.27 5.28 1.73
CA ILE A 108 3.39 4.86 0.34
C ILE A 108 2.70 3.51 0.16
N THR A 109 1.69 3.47 -0.70
CA THR A 109 0.93 2.26 -1.04
C THR A 109 1.46 1.63 -2.34
N ARG A 110 1.16 0.34 -2.57
CA ARG A 110 1.70 -0.40 -3.72
C ARG A 110 1.28 0.17 -5.08
N ASP A 111 0.11 0.72 -5.17
CA ASP A 111 -0.42 1.36 -6.39
C ASP A 111 0.35 2.63 -6.79
N MET A 112 1.01 3.29 -5.83
CA MET A 112 1.88 4.44 -6.08
C MET A 112 3.24 4.06 -6.67
N ILE A 113 3.69 2.79 -6.52
CA ILE A 113 5.05 2.35 -6.80
C ILE A 113 5.23 1.92 -8.26
N ARG A 114 6.33 2.35 -8.89
CA ARG A 114 6.78 1.87 -10.20
C ARG A 114 8.28 1.60 -10.17
N GLY A 115 8.73 0.67 -11.03
CA GLY A 115 10.15 0.36 -11.19
C GLY A 115 10.75 -0.54 -10.09
N PHE A 116 9.93 -1.16 -9.24
CA PHE A 116 10.40 -2.14 -8.26
C PHE A 116 10.61 -3.50 -8.94
N ASP A 117 11.87 -3.96 -8.98
CA ASP A 117 12.28 -5.29 -9.43
C ASP A 117 13.32 -5.85 -8.46
N ASN A 118 12.95 -6.88 -7.74
CA ASN A 118 13.80 -7.56 -6.77
C ASN A 118 14.30 -8.93 -7.24
N SER A 119 14.31 -9.18 -8.55
CA SER A 119 14.71 -10.45 -9.13
C SER A 119 16.24 -10.64 -9.21
N MET A 120 16.98 -9.54 -9.24
CA MET A 120 18.44 -9.54 -9.37
C MET A 120 19.09 -8.50 -8.45
N GLU A 121 20.36 -8.76 -8.12
CA GLU A 121 21.22 -7.80 -7.42
C GLU A 121 21.42 -6.52 -8.24
N GLY A 122 21.42 -5.37 -7.57
CA GLY A 122 21.62 -4.09 -8.22
C GLY A 122 20.98 -2.94 -7.45
N THR A 123 20.74 -1.85 -8.13
CA THR A 123 20.03 -0.69 -7.56
C THR A 123 18.81 -0.36 -8.41
N ASN A 124 17.65 -0.42 -7.79
CA ASN A 124 16.42 0.02 -8.44
C ASN A 124 16.20 1.52 -8.23
N THR A 125 15.75 2.21 -9.27
CA THR A 125 15.15 3.53 -9.12
C THR A 125 13.65 3.35 -8.95
N ILE A 126 13.17 3.55 -7.73
CA ILE A 126 11.76 3.46 -7.40
C ILE A 126 11.10 4.79 -7.65
N SER A 127 10.06 4.78 -8.47
CA SER A 127 9.23 5.96 -8.74
C SER A 127 7.94 5.87 -7.93
N ILE A 128 7.65 6.93 -7.19
CA ILE A 128 6.39 7.11 -6.47
C ILE A 128 5.54 8.10 -7.24
N ILE A 129 4.36 7.64 -7.66
CA ILE A 129 3.40 8.47 -8.41
C ILE A 129 2.20 8.77 -7.51
N TYR A 130 1.93 10.04 -7.30
CA TYR A 130 0.79 10.51 -6.53
C TYR A 130 0.08 11.66 -7.23
N LYS A 131 -1.19 11.50 -7.53
CA LYS A 131 -2.03 12.53 -8.23
C LYS A 131 -1.34 13.10 -9.47
N GLY A 132 -0.68 12.27 -10.28
CA GLY A 132 0.01 12.68 -11.52
C GLY A 132 1.38 13.36 -11.32
N LYS A 133 1.84 13.56 -10.09
CA LYS A 133 3.20 14.00 -9.77
C LYS A 133 4.07 12.80 -9.40
N GLN A 134 5.39 12.96 -9.55
CA GLN A 134 6.35 11.88 -9.34
C GLN A 134 7.53 12.35 -8.49
N THR A 135 8.01 11.46 -7.64
CA THR A 135 9.33 11.53 -6.99
C THR A 135 10.00 10.16 -7.06
N THR A 136 11.31 10.10 -6.84
CA THR A 136 12.07 8.86 -6.92
C THR A 136 13.00 8.71 -5.73
N PHE A 137 13.36 7.46 -5.43
CA PHE A 137 14.47 7.11 -4.55
C PHE A 137 15.17 5.86 -5.05
N SER A 138 16.42 5.67 -4.63
CA SER A 138 17.21 4.48 -4.96
C SER A 138 17.03 3.42 -3.89
N LEU A 139 16.80 2.16 -4.32
CA LEU A 139 16.68 1.01 -3.45
C LEU A 139 17.69 -0.06 -3.87
N PRO A 140 18.77 -0.29 -3.10
CA PRO A 140 19.68 -1.40 -3.33
C PRO A 140 18.98 -2.75 -3.13
N ILE A 141 19.18 -3.66 -4.09
CA ILE A 141 18.77 -5.06 -4.02
C ILE A 141 20.03 -5.88 -3.78
N CYS A 142 20.11 -6.54 -2.64
CA CYS A 142 21.31 -7.27 -2.21
C CYS A 142 21.14 -8.77 -2.41
N LYS A 143 22.16 -9.41 -2.94
CA LYS A 143 22.31 -10.86 -2.88
C LYS A 143 22.91 -11.20 -1.51
N PRO A 144 22.28 -12.07 -0.70
CA PRO A 144 22.90 -12.50 0.55
C PRO A 144 24.04 -13.51 0.29
N GLU A 145 25.05 -13.47 1.12
CA GLU A 145 26.04 -14.56 1.22
C GLU A 145 25.42 -15.73 2.00
N ALA A 146 25.74 -16.97 1.62
CA ALA A 146 25.22 -18.18 2.28
C ALA A 146 25.42 -18.14 3.81
N ALA A 147 26.58 -17.70 4.27
CA ALA A 147 26.89 -17.58 5.70
C ALA A 147 26.05 -16.56 6.47
N GLN A 148 25.38 -15.66 5.78
CA GLN A 148 24.46 -14.68 6.39
C GLN A 148 23.06 -15.25 6.62
N ILE A 149 22.73 -16.37 5.95
CA ILE A 149 21.41 -17.01 6.04
C ILE A 149 21.46 -18.00 7.21
N THR A 150 20.91 -17.61 8.35
CA THR A 150 20.90 -18.45 9.57
C THR A 150 19.61 -19.24 9.72
N HIS A 151 18.57 -18.91 8.96
CA HIS A 151 17.32 -19.64 8.94
C HIS A 151 16.63 -19.46 7.57
N PHE A 152 16.05 -20.56 7.05
CA PHE A 152 15.26 -20.55 5.82
C PHE A 152 14.19 -21.65 5.90
N GLU A 153 12.93 -21.30 5.81
CA GLU A 153 11.80 -22.23 5.87
C GLU A 153 10.64 -21.79 4.98
N ILE A 154 9.79 -22.75 4.60
CA ILE A 154 8.57 -22.46 3.87
C ILE A 154 7.56 -21.80 4.80
N SER A 155 7.25 -20.53 4.56
CA SER A 155 6.19 -19.79 5.25
C SER A 155 4.81 -20.08 4.64
N ARG A 156 4.76 -20.25 3.32
CA ARG A 156 3.54 -20.60 2.60
C ARG A 156 3.86 -21.64 1.53
N LYS A 157 3.11 -22.76 1.54
CA LYS A 157 3.25 -23.82 0.55
C LYS A 157 2.75 -23.37 -0.83
N PRO A 158 3.21 -24.03 -1.92
CA PRO A 158 2.65 -23.82 -3.27
C PRO A 158 1.13 -24.00 -3.26
N SER A 159 0.48 -23.28 -4.16
CA SER A 159 -0.99 -23.34 -4.29
C SER A 159 -1.49 -24.71 -4.72
N ARG A 160 -0.66 -25.48 -5.40
CA ARG A 160 -0.93 -26.86 -5.85
C ARG A 160 0.10 -27.81 -5.28
N LEU A 161 -0.36 -28.93 -4.69
CA LEU A 161 0.48 -29.95 -4.07
C LEU A 161 0.32 -31.35 -4.68
N THR A 162 -0.61 -31.54 -5.62
CA THR A 162 -0.87 -32.82 -6.28
C THR A 162 -0.69 -32.68 -7.78
N TYR A 163 0.12 -33.55 -8.36
CA TYR A 163 0.48 -33.55 -9.76
C TYR A 163 0.34 -34.94 -10.37
N SER A 164 0.04 -35.00 -11.65
CA SER A 164 0.12 -36.24 -12.43
C SER A 164 1.52 -36.40 -13.02
N VAL A 165 1.90 -37.64 -13.32
CA VAL A 165 3.13 -37.93 -14.07
C VAL A 165 3.09 -37.19 -15.40
N GLY A 166 4.20 -36.53 -15.76
CA GLY A 166 4.32 -35.73 -16.99
C GLY A 166 3.89 -34.25 -16.84
N GLU A 167 3.39 -33.82 -15.67
CA GLU A 167 3.17 -32.41 -15.41
C GLU A 167 4.47 -31.71 -14.91
N LYS A 168 4.50 -30.40 -14.98
CA LYS A 168 5.57 -29.59 -14.36
C LYS A 168 5.12 -29.12 -12.99
N PHE A 169 6.08 -29.05 -12.05
CA PHE A 169 5.85 -28.42 -10.75
C PHE A 169 5.63 -26.91 -10.93
N ASP A 170 4.62 -26.38 -10.25
CA ASP A 170 4.30 -24.95 -10.22
C ASP A 170 4.57 -24.41 -8.81
N PRO A 171 5.61 -23.58 -8.61
CA PRO A 171 5.94 -22.98 -7.31
C PRO A 171 5.02 -21.82 -6.91
N SER A 172 4.03 -21.46 -7.73
CA SER A 172 3.16 -20.32 -7.50
C SER A 172 2.49 -20.36 -6.13
N GLY A 173 2.48 -19.21 -5.46
CA GLY A 173 1.94 -19.07 -4.11
C GLY A 173 2.91 -19.43 -2.99
N THR A 174 4.11 -19.95 -3.31
CA THR A 174 5.14 -20.23 -2.31
C THR A 174 5.75 -18.93 -1.78
N SER A 175 5.95 -18.88 -0.47
CA SER A 175 6.77 -17.86 0.16
C SER A 175 7.61 -18.48 1.27
N PHE A 176 8.71 -17.84 1.60
CA PHE A 176 9.64 -18.29 2.61
C PHE A 176 9.82 -17.23 3.69
N TYR A 177 10.07 -17.71 4.90
CA TYR A 177 10.61 -16.91 5.98
C TYR A 177 12.11 -17.21 6.08
N ALA A 178 12.91 -16.18 6.19
CA ALA A 178 14.35 -16.30 6.35
C ALA A 178 14.87 -15.31 7.40
N VAL A 179 15.99 -15.67 8.02
CA VAL A 179 16.80 -14.74 8.84
C VAL A 179 18.12 -14.55 8.12
N ILE A 180 18.36 -13.34 7.63
CA ILE A 180 19.54 -12.98 6.84
C ILE A 180 20.27 -11.84 7.53
N ALA A 181 21.53 -12.05 7.90
CA ALA A 181 22.33 -11.08 8.67
C ALA A 181 21.60 -10.56 9.92
N GLY A 182 20.84 -11.42 10.61
CA GLY A 182 20.05 -11.09 11.79
C GLY A 182 18.72 -10.38 11.52
N ARG A 183 18.35 -10.12 10.27
CA ARG A 183 17.09 -9.49 9.87
C ARG A 183 16.08 -10.55 9.40
N SER A 184 14.88 -10.55 9.99
CA SER A 184 13.77 -11.39 9.55
C SER A 184 13.15 -10.84 8.28
N VAL A 185 13.01 -11.68 7.25
CA VAL A 185 12.47 -11.30 5.94
C VAL A 185 11.50 -12.35 5.40
N TYR A 186 10.55 -11.90 4.58
CA TYR A 186 9.71 -12.79 3.78
C TYR A 186 10.11 -12.68 2.31
N LEU A 187 10.36 -13.84 1.70
CA LEU A 187 10.82 -13.97 0.32
C LEU A 187 9.69 -14.54 -0.53
N TYR A 188 9.43 -13.90 -1.66
CA TYR A 188 8.41 -14.28 -2.63
C TYR A 188 9.01 -14.68 -3.98
N GLY A 189 10.33 -14.77 -4.05
CA GLY A 189 11.12 -15.14 -5.21
C GLY A 189 12.60 -15.27 -4.88
N GLY A 190 13.46 -15.32 -5.90
CA GLY A 190 14.92 -15.41 -5.72
C GLY A 190 15.43 -16.79 -5.33
N TYR A 191 14.57 -17.76 -5.11
CA TYR A 191 14.89 -19.14 -4.82
C TYR A 191 14.94 -20.00 -6.08
N THR A 192 15.63 -21.12 -6.00
CA THR A 192 15.62 -22.19 -6.99
C THR A 192 14.95 -23.44 -6.42
N TYR A 193 14.68 -24.42 -7.26
CA TYR A 193 14.17 -25.73 -6.83
C TYR A 193 14.66 -26.87 -7.76
N ASN A 194 14.73 -28.07 -7.20
CA ASN A 194 15.39 -29.23 -7.83
C ASN A 194 14.61 -29.88 -8.99
N LYS A 195 13.30 -29.59 -9.17
CA LYS A 195 12.44 -30.26 -10.17
C LYS A 195 11.88 -29.26 -11.18
N THR A 196 12.72 -28.88 -12.15
CA THR A 196 12.35 -27.94 -13.22
C THR A 196 11.79 -28.62 -14.48
N GLY A 197 11.96 -29.95 -14.60
CA GLY A 197 11.45 -30.78 -15.69
C GLY A 197 10.04 -31.35 -15.43
N LEU A 198 9.66 -32.34 -16.25
CA LEU A 198 8.42 -33.10 -16.05
C LEU A 198 8.55 -34.02 -14.82
N LEU A 199 7.50 -34.06 -14.02
CA LEU A 199 7.44 -34.95 -12.84
C LEU A 199 7.22 -36.40 -13.24
N THR A 200 7.85 -37.31 -12.50
CA THR A 200 7.75 -38.77 -12.65
C THR A 200 7.09 -39.39 -11.40
N ALA A 201 6.71 -40.65 -11.48
CA ALA A 201 6.09 -41.35 -10.33
C ALA A 201 7.00 -41.45 -9.09
N GLY A 202 8.32 -41.27 -9.26
CA GLY A 202 9.27 -41.28 -8.16
C GLY A 202 9.52 -39.89 -7.52
N ASP A 203 8.92 -38.82 -8.05
CA ASP A 203 9.11 -37.47 -7.52
C ASP A 203 8.10 -37.21 -6.39
N THR A 204 8.53 -37.46 -5.17
CA THR A 204 7.72 -37.30 -3.94
C THR A 204 8.07 -36.05 -3.14
N GLU A 205 9.18 -35.38 -3.50
CA GLU A 205 9.72 -34.22 -2.78
C GLU A 205 10.24 -33.15 -3.72
N ILE A 206 10.04 -31.90 -3.35
CA ILE A 206 10.62 -30.73 -4.00
C ILE A 206 11.47 -29.99 -2.97
N THR A 207 12.74 -29.85 -3.26
CA THR A 207 13.70 -29.09 -2.43
C THR A 207 13.87 -27.70 -3.01
N PHE A 208 13.76 -26.69 -2.16
CA PHE A 208 14.04 -25.30 -2.50
C PHE A 208 15.38 -24.87 -1.95
N ASP A 209 16.08 -24.03 -2.69
CA ASP A 209 17.36 -23.43 -2.31
C ASP A 209 17.30 -21.91 -2.46
N TYR A 210 17.98 -21.20 -1.55
CA TYR A 210 18.11 -19.75 -1.56
C TYR A 210 19.56 -19.39 -1.18
N PHE A 211 20.44 -19.33 -2.20
CA PHE A 211 21.86 -18.92 -2.11
C PHE A 211 22.74 -19.72 -1.14
N GLY A 212 22.38 -20.96 -0.79
CA GLY A 212 23.21 -21.73 0.15
C GLY A 212 23.12 -23.24 0.06
#